data_a84cbd25c6a6a22341ed4b86762bc1aa
#
_entry.id   a84cbd25c6a6a22341ed4b86762bc1aa
#
_cell.length_a   1.000
_cell.length_b   1.000
_cell.length_c   1.000
_cell.angle_alpha   90.00
_cell.angle_beta   90.00
_cell.angle_gamma   90.00
#
_symmetry.space_group_name_H-M   'P 1'
#
loop_
_entity.id
_entity.type
_entity.pdbx_description
1 polymer ?
#
loop_
_entity_poly.entity_id
_entity_poly.type
_entity_poly.pdbx_seq_one_letter_code
_entity_poly.pdbx_strand_id
1 'polypeptide(L)'
;MFDELGITNLTVLEETGKNLVLRKLAAQEADKLGVIGRNLNRIGYISEVKSLLSELVQYNISPEELGRYIASGRLSDTLSDKLKDVLVLYEAFEKFMQDKYITAEEILNVLSNVAEESAILRNSVIAFDEFTGFTPIQNQLIKKLFVISKKIYVTLTIDCREDIFKSRGMQELFDMPKGQ
;
A
#
# COMPACT_ATOMS: atom_id res chain seq x y z
N MET A 1 17.89 5.42 8.95
CA MET A 1 17.84 4.03 8.51
C MET A 1 18.24 3.88 7.04
N PHE A 2 17.62 4.52 6.07
CA PHE A 2 18.05 4.44 4.66
C PHE A 2 19.51 4.86 4.49
N ASP A 3 19.91 5.98 5.11
CA ASP A 3 21.31 6.44 5.11
C ASP A 3 22.27 5.45 5.78
N GLU A 4 21.82 4.78 6.87
CA GLU A 4 22.57 3.72 7.57
C GLU A 4 22.86 2.54 6.63
N LEU A 5 21.90 2.19 5.77
CA LEU A 5 21.97 1.04 4.86
C LEU A 5 22.51 1.41 3.47
N GLY A 6 22.97 2.66 3.28
CA GLY A 6 23.50 3.14 2.01
C GLY A 6 22.46 3.22 0.88
N ILE A 7 21.16 3.24 1.22
CA ILE A 7 20.07 3.36 0.25
C ILE A 7 19.86 4.82 -0.07
N THR A 8 20.67 5.38 -0.94
CA THR A 8 20.66 6.82 -1.29
C THR A 8 20.02 7.11 -2.65
N ASN A 9 19.73 6.08 -3.45
CA ASN A 9 19.31 6.25 -4.84
C ASN A 9 17.79 6.24 -5.03
N LEU A 10 17.00 6.25 -3.96
CA LEU A 10 15.55 6.24 -4.06
C LEU A 10 15.01 7.66 -4.16
N THR A 11 14.48 8.02 -5.32
CA THR A 11 13.75 9.28 -5.50
C THR A 11 12.26 9.02 -5.26
N VAL A 12 11.71 9.65 -4.22
CA VAL A 12 10.27 9.54 -3.93
C VAL A 12 9.47 10.41 -4.88
N LEU A 13 8.53 9.81 -5.60
CA LEU A 13 7.60 10.53 -6.46
C LEU A 13 6.43 11.06 -5.63
N GLU A 14 6.39 12.38 -5.49
CA GLU A 14 5.33 13.06 -4.74
C GLU A 14 3.98 13.01 -5.46
N GLU A 15 2.90 13.33 -4.74
CA GLU A 15 1.50 13.27 -5.20
C GLU A 15 1.25 14.06 -6.51
N THR A 16 1.86 15.24 -6.63
CA THR A 16 1.78 16.05 -7.87
C THR A 16 2.51 15.37 -9.02
N GLY A 17 3.67 14.79 -8.73
CA GLY A 17 4.44 14.02 -9.71
C GLY A 17 3.68 12.79 -10.21
N LYS A 18 3.03 12.03 -9.32
CA LYS A 18 2.16 10.91 -9.68
C LYS A 18 1.06 11.33 -10.67
N ASN A 19 0.38 12.46 -10.39
CA ASN A 19 -0.66 12.97 -11.29
C ASN A 19 -0.12 13.31 -12.69
N LEU A 20 1.05 13.95 -12.78
CA LEU A 20 1.68 14.31 -14.06
C LEU A 20 2.10 13.06 -14.83
N VAL A 21 2.71 12.09 -14.16
CA VAL A 21 3.12 10.83 -14.76
C VAL A 21 1.89 10.07 -15.28
N LEU A 22 0.85 9.91 -14.47
CA LEU A 22 -0.36 9.22 -14.88
C LEU A 22 -1.06 9.89 -16.06
N ARG A 23 -1.10 11.23 -16.12
CA ARG A 23 -1.61 11.96 -17.29
C ARG A 23 -0.81 11.66 -18.54
N LYS A 24 0.52 11.65 -18.45
CA LYS A 24 1.42 11.30 -19.54
C LYS A 24 1.19 9.88 -20.03
N LEU A 25 1.16 8.93 -19.11
CA LEU A 25 0.95 7.51 -19.43
C LEU A 25 -0.44 7.28 -20.03
N ALA A 26 -1.48 7.90 -19.49
CA ALA A 26 -2.82 7.79 -20.02
C ALA A 26 -2.93 8.36 -21.46
N ALA A 27 -2.17 9.40 -21.78
CA ALA A 27 -2.08 9.92 -23.15
C ALA A 27 -1.30 8.97 -24.09
N GLN A 28 -0.25 8.31 -23.57
CA GLN A 28 0.55 7.35 -24.34
C GLN A 28 -0.21 6.04 -24.61
N GLU A 29 -1.00 5.58 -23.64
CA GLU A 29 -1.76 4.32 -23.74
C GLU A 29 -3.22 4.54 -24.21
N ALA A 30 -3.56 5.73 -24.71
CA ALA A 30 -4.93 6.14 -25.05
C ALA A 30 -5.66 5.12 -25.94
N ASP A 31 -4.95 4.51 -26.89
CA ASP A 31 -5.51 3.53 -27.83
C ASP A 31 -5.95 2.22 -27.14
N LYS A 32 -5.38 1.93 -25.96
CA LYS A 32 -5.72 0.73 -25.16
C LYS A 32 -6.81 1.00 -24.14
N LEU A 33 -7.12 2.27 -23.86
CA LEU A 33 -8.08 2.68 -22.86
C LEU A 33 -9.49 2.84 -23.45
N GLY A 34 -10.41 1.94 -23.06
CA GLY A 34 -11.78 1.96 -23.55
C GLY A 34 -12.68 2.97 -22.85
N VAL A 35 -12.84 2.82 -21.54
CA VAL A 35 -13.76 3.62 -20.71
C VAL A 35 -13.05 4.84 -20.12
N ILE A 36 -11.86 4.64 -19.59
CA ILE A 36 -11.03 5.69 -18.98
C ILE A 36 -10.59 6.68 -20.05
N GLY A 37 -10.16 6.22 -21.23
CA GLY A 37 -9.72 7.05 -22.32
C GLY A 37 -10.72 8.17 -22.69
N ARG A 38 -12.01 7.86 -22.68
CA ARG A 38 -13.09 8.83 -22.98
C ARG A 38 -13.24 9.91 -21.91
N ASN A 39 -12.76 9.67 -20.71
CA ASN A 39 -12.94 10.54 -19.54
C ASN A 39 -11.64 11.25 -19.11
N LEU A 40 -10.52 11.03 -19.78
CA LEU A 40 -9.21 11.60 -19.44
C LEU A 40 -9.20 13.12 -19.32
N ASN A 41 -10.06 13.78 -20.10
CA ASN A 41 -10.18 15.25 -20.09
C ASN A 41 -11.03 15.80 -18.94
N ARG A 42 -11.68 14.94 -18.16
CA ARG A 42 -12.48 15.39 -17.00
C ARG A 42 -11.58 15.74 -15.83
N ILE A 43 -11.82 16.91 -15.25
CA ILE A 43 -11.12 17.36 -14.04
C ILE A 43 -11.37 16.37 -12.93
N GLY A 44 -10.29 15.94 -12.24
CA GLY A 44 -10.34 15.02 -11.11
C GLY A 44 -10.24 13.54 -11.48
N TYR A 45 -10.54 13.14 -12.71
CA TYR A 45 -10.56 11.72 -13.07
C TYR A 45 -9.20 11.00 -12.88
N ILE A 46 -8.11 11.64 -13.28
CA ILE A 46 -6.76 11.13 -13.05
C ILE A 46 -6.43 11.04 -11.56
N SER A 47 -6.94 11.97 -10.75
CA SER A 47 -6.77 11.91 -9.31
C SER A 47 -7.48 10.71 -8.67
N GLU A 48 -8.65 10.33 -9.20
CA GLU A 48 -9.36 9.11 -8.76
C GLU A 48 -8.58 7.84 -9.13
N VAL A 49 -8.07 7.77 -10.38
CA VAL A 49 -7.21 6.65 -10.80
C VAL A 49 -5.95 6.58 -9.92
N LYS A 50 -5.31 7.71 -9.65
CA LYS A 50 -4.16 7.78 -8.74
C LYS A 50 -4.50 7.23 -7.36
N SER A 51 -5.63 7.66 -6.77
CA SER A 51 -6.06 7.19 -5.46
C SER A 51 -6.29 5.69 -5.45
N LEU A 52 -6.92 5.15 -6.49
CA LEU A 52 -7.11 3.71 -6.64
C LEU A 52 -5.79 2.96 -6.75
N LEU A 53 -4.82 3.45 -7.54
CA LEU A 53 -3.50 2.83 -7.61
C LEU A 53 -2.78 2.86 -6.25
N SER A 54 -2.85 3.98 -5.52
CA SER A 54 -2.30 4.07 -4.16
C SER A 54 -2.97 3.06 -3.21
N GLU A 55 -4.28 2.85 -3.31
CA GLU A 55 -4.98 1.82 -2.53
C GLU A 55 -4.51 0.41 -2.90
N LEU A 56 -4.41 0.09 -4.19
CA LEU A 56 -3.92 -1.23 -4.63
C LEU A 56 -2.53 -1.52 -4.05
N VAL A 57 -1.61 -0.56 -4.08
CA VAL A 57 -0.28 -0.69 -3.46
C VAL A 57 -0.39 -0.86 -1.94
N GLN A 58 -1.20 -0.06 -1.23
CA GLN A 58 -1.38 -0.18 0.21
C GLN A 58 -1.96 -1.53 0.64
N TYR A 59 -2.82 -2.12 -0.20
CA TYR A 59 -3.38 -3.45 0.02
C TYR A 59 -2.49 -4.57 -0.54
N ASN A 60 -1.30 -4.23 -1.07
CA ASN A 60 -0.33 -5.16 -1.65
C ASN A 60 -0.92 -5.99 -2.80
N ILE A 61 -1.76 -5.36 -3.62
CA ILE A 61 -2.36 -5.98 -4.81
C ILE A 61 -1.50 -5.60 -6.01
N SER A 62 -0.80 -6.59 -6.58
CA SER A 62 0.02 -6.37 -7.78
C SER A 62 -0.83 -6.30 -9.06
N PRO A 63 -0.28 -5.78 -10.19
CA PRO A 63 -0.96 -5.83 -11.48
C PRO A 63 -1.38 -7.24 -11.88
N GLU A 64 -0.55 -8.26 -11.61
CA GLU A 64 -0.86 -9.65 -11.92
C GLU A 64 -2.04 -10.18 -11.07
N GLU A 65 -2.13 -9.78 -9.81
CA GLU A 65 -3.25 -10.13 -8.94
C GLU A 65 -4.54 -9.45 -9.39
N LEU A 66 -4.47 -8.17 -9.75
CA LEU A 66 -5.59 -7.44 -10.33
C LEU A 66 -6.06 -8.09 -11.64
N GLY A 67 -5.12 -8.46 -12.52
CA GLY A 67 -5.41 -9.17 -13.77
C GLY A 67 -6.11 -10.50 -13.54
N ARG A 68 -5.64 -11.30 -12.57
CA ARG A 68 -6.30 -12.57 -12.18
C ARG A 68 -7.71 -12.34 -11.64
N TYR A 69 -7.90 -11.29 -10.86
CA TYR A 69 -9.22 -10.94 -10.32
C TYR A 69 -10.19 -10.55 -11.45
N ILE A 70 -9.76 -9.72 -12.41
CA ILE A 70 -10.57 -9.36 -13.59
C ILE A 70 -10.95 -10.61 -14.39
N ALA A 71 -9.99 -11.52 -14.60
CA ALA A 71 -10.22 -12.75 -15.36
C ALA A 71 -11.14 -13.76 -14.65
N SER A 72 -11.39 -13.60 -13.35
CA SER A 72 -12.22 -14.53 -12.57
C SER A 72 -13.70 -14.57 -12.96
N GLY A 73 -14.17 -13.61 -13.76
CA GLY A 73 -15.56 -13.52 -14.21
C GLY A 73 -16.59 -13.17 -13.11
N ARG A 74 -16.12 -12.72 -11.95
CA ARG A 74 -16.99 -12.36 -10.81
C ARG A 74 -17.50 -10.91 -10.85
N LEU A 75 -17.03 -10.14 -11.82
CA LEU A 75 -17.33 -8.71 -11.96
C LEU A 75 -18.43 -8.49 -12.98
N SER A 76 -19.19 -7.40 -12.83
CA SER A 76 -20.04 -6.91 -13.91
C SER A 76 -19.19 -6.43 -15.09
N ASP A 77 -19.72 -6.52 -16.31
CA ASP A 77 -19.00 -6.11 -17.53
C ASP A 77 -18.47 -4.68 -17.43
N THR A 78 -19.29 -3.76 -16.93
CA THR A 78 -18.91 -2.34 -16.77
C THR A 78 -17.73 -2.16 -15.79
N LEU A 79 -17.70 -2.92 -14.70
CA LEU A 79 -16.62 -2.85 -13.73
C LEU A 79 -15.35 -3.52 -14.28
N SER A 80 -15.52 -4.66 -14.93
CA SER A 80 -14.43 -5.37 -15.59
C SER A 80 -13.72 -4.48 -16.61
N ASP A 81 -14.47 -3.77 -17.46
CA ASP A 81 -13.88 -2.89 -18.47
C ASP A 81 -13.15 -1.69 -17.85
N LYS A 82 -13.69 -1.10 -16.78
CA LYS A 82 -12.98 -0.05 -16.04
C LYS A 82 -11.68 -0.55 -15.40
N LEU A 83 -11.71 -1.74 -14.80
CA LEU A 83 -10.53 -2.31 -14.15
C LEU A 83 -9.47 -2.77 -15.17
N LYS A 84 -9.85 -3.17 -16.37
CA LYS A 84 -8.90 -3.42 -17.47
C LYS A 84 -8.11 -2.16 -17.82
N ASP A 85 -8.79 -1.02 -17.94
CA ASP A 85 -8.13 0.26 -18.19
C ASP A 85 -7.22 0.66 -17.02
N VAL A 86 -7.66 0.45 -15.76
CA VAL A 86 -6.83 0.67 -14.57
C VAL A 86 -5.60 -0.22 -14.61
N LEU A 87 -5.74 -1.49 -14.99
CA LEU A 87 -4.62 -2.44 -15.11
C LEU A 87 -3.59 -1.94 -16.12
N VAL A 88 -4.01 -1.49 -17.30
CA VAL A 88 -3.11 -0.91 -18.31
C VAL A 88 -2.31 0.26 -17.75
N LEU A 89 -2.98 1.16 -17.02
CA LEU A 89 -2.30 2.31 -16.40
C LEU A 89 -1.39 1.89 -15.24
N TYR A 90 -1.77 0.87 -14.48
CA TYR A 90 -0.97 0.37 -13.37
C TYR A 90 0.33 -0.28 -13.87
N GLU A 91 0.25 -1.15 -14.88
CA GLU A 91 1.43 -1.76 -15.51
C GLU A 91 2.36 -0.70 -16.12
N ALA A 92 1.79 0.29 -16.82
CA ALA A 92 2.55 1.39 -17.40
C ALA A 92 3.22 2.26 -16.31
N PHE A 93 2.53 2.49 -15.19
CA PHE A 93 3.04 3.24 -14.05
C PHE A 93 4.18 2.50 -13.37
N GLU A 94 4.03 1.21 -13.06
CA GLU A 94 5.11 0.39 -12.48
C GLU A 94 6.35 0.38 -13.39
N LYS A 95 6.14 0.18 -14.69
CA LYS A 95 7.24 0.23 -15.65
C LYS A 95 7.94 1.58 -15.68
N PHE A 96 7.20 2.69 -15.53
CA PHE A 96 7.79 4.02 -15.45
C PHE A 96 8.59 4.23 -14.16
N MET A 97 8.09 3.69 -13.05
CA MET A 97 8.70 3.80 -11.73
C MET A 97 9.99 2.97 -11.60
N GLN A 98 10.05 1.86 -12.31
CA GLN A 98 11.13 0.87 -12.22
C GLN A 98 12.51 1.53 -12.31
N ASP A 99 13.36 1.21 -11.32
CA ASP A 99 14.77 1.64 -11.20
C ASP A 99 15.01 3.16 -11.06
N LYS A 100 13.94 3.98 -10.96
CA LYS A 100 14.08 5.45 -10.92
C LYS A 100 13.38 6.10 -9.73
N TYR A 101 12.18 5.65 -9.46
CA TYR A 101 11.32 6.27 -8.47
C TYR A 101 10.66 5.24 -7.58
N ILE A 102 10.27 5.65 -6.40
CA ILE A 102 9.35 4.92 -5.52
C ILE A 102 8.19 5.83 -5.09
N THR A 103 7.08 5.26 -4.76
CA THR A 103 5.97 6.00 -4.15
C THR A 103 6.13 6.05 -2.63
N ALA A 104 5.40 6.96 -1.96
CA ALA A 104 5.39 7.01 -0.51
C ALA A 104 4.89 5.69 0.11
N GLU A 105 3.96 5.01 -0.54
CA GLU A 105 3.45 3.70 -0.14
C GLU A 105 4.52 2.60 -0.25
N GLU A 106 5.31 2.62 -1.31
CA GLU A 106 6.39 1.64 -1.55
C GLU A 106 7.56 1.78 -0.59
N ILE A 107 7.75 2.97 0.03
CA ILE A 107 8.75 3.16 1.09
C ILE A 107 8.60 2.09 2.18
N LEU A 108 7.36 1.74 2.55
CA LEU A 108 7.11 0.73 3.58
C LEU A 108 7.53 -0.67 3.13
N ASN A 109 7.41 -0.99 1.85
CA ASN A 109 7.90 -2.25 1.28
C ASN A 109 9.44 -2.31 1.32
N VAL A 110 10.10 -1.26 0.86
CA VAL A 110 11.57 -1.16 0.90
C VAL A 110 12.05 -1.25 2.34
N LEU A 111 11.43 -0.50 3.26
CA LEU A 111 11.69 -0.58 4.69
C LEU A 111 11.53 -1.99 5.24
N SER A 112 10.43 -2.65 4.90
CA SER A 112 10.17 -4.02 5.33
C SER A 112 11.26 -4.99 4.88
N ASN A 113 11.77 -4.84 3.65
CA ASN A 113 12.77 -5.74 3.09
C ASN A 113 14.14 -5.61 3.77
N VAL A 114 14.51 -4.41 4.20
CA VAL A 114 15.83 -4.12 4.79
C VAL A 114 15.82 -3.90 6.30
N ALA A 115 14.64 -3.97 6.93
CA ALA A 115 14.48 -3.68 8.37
C ALA A 115 15.38 -4.55 9.25
N GLU A 116 15.57 -5.82 8.89
CA GLU A 116 16.39 -6.77 9.64
C GLU A 116 17.88 -6.45 9.61
N GLU A 117 18.35 -5.66 8.66
CA GLU A 117 19.75 -5.25 8.55
C GLU A 117 20.06 -4.00 9.39
N SER A 118 19.03 -3.26 9.78
CA SER A 118 19.19 -1.99 10.52
C SER A 118 19.57 -2.20 11.99
N ALA A 119 20.74 -1.72 12.37
CA ALA A 119 21.18 -1.68 13.76
C ALA A 119 20.39 -0.65 14.58
N ILE A 120 19.91 0.42 13.94
CA ILE A 120 19.05 1.43 14.57
C ILE A 120 17.76 0.76 15.03
N LEU A 121 17.07 0.02 14.15
CA LEU A 121 15.81 -0.64 14.49
C LEU A 121 15.98 -1.72 15.56
N ARG A 122 17.04 -2.52 15.49
CA ARG A 122 17.34 -3.53 16.52
C ARG A 122 17.56 -2.92 17.90
N ASN A 123 18.07 -1.72 17.96
CA ASN A 123 18.34 -1.02 19.21
C ASN A 123 17.23 -0.08 19.65
N SER A 124 16.15 0.04 18.88
CA SER A 124 15.06 0.97 19.13
C SER A 124 14.00 0.40 20.09
N VAL A 125 13.38 1.34 20.82
CA VAL A 125 12.06 1.18 21.44
C VAL A 125 11.07 1.94 20.55
N ILE A 126 10.06 1.26 20.07
CA ILE A 126 9.10 1.81 19.10
C ILE A 126 7.74 1.96 19.78
N ALA A 127 7.07 3.08 19.56
CA ALA A 127 5.71 3.32 20.02
C ALA A 127 4.80 3.63 18.84
N PHE A 128 3.69 2.91 18.76
CA PHE A 128 2.59 3.20 17.85
C PHE A 128 1.45 3.79 18.67
N ASP A 129 1.08 5.03 18.36
CA ASP A 129 0.05 5.75 19.11
C ASP A 129 -1.04 6.28 18.18
N GLU A 130 -2.29 6.27 18.66
CA GLU A 130 -3.48 6.76 17.94
C GLU A 130 -3.81 6.03 16.62
N PHE A 131 -3.33 4.80 16.43
CA PHE A 131 -3.71 4.01 15.26
C PHE A 131 -5.07 3.34 15.46
N THR A 132 -5.95 3.49 14.48
CA THR A 132 -7.26 2.80 14.44
C THR A 132 -7.20 1.48 13.69
N GLY A 133 -6.12 1.24 12.93
CA GLY A 133 -5.88 0.02 12.17
C GLY A 133 -4.63 0.15 11.30
N PHE A 134 -4.23 -0.93 10.67
CA PHE A 134 -3.07 -0.98 9.80
C PHE A 134 -3.42 -1.61 8.46
N THR A 135 -2.91 -1.04 7.38
CA THR A 135 -3.00 -1.64 6.05
C THR A 135 -2.14 -2.90 5.96
N PRO A 136 -2.39 -3.80 4.99
CA PRO A 136 -1.58 -5.00 4.81
C PRO A 136 -0.07 -4.72 4.70
N ILE A 137 0.31 -3.67 3.97
CA ILE A 137 1.72 -3.27 3.82
C ILE A 137 2.34 -2.80 5.15
N GLN A 138 1.57 -2.03 5.96
CA GLN A 138 2.00 -1.63 7.30
C GLN A 138 2.14 -2.84 8.23
N ASN A 139 1.20 -3.79 8.16
CA ASN A 139 1.25 -5.02 8.94
C ASN A 139 2.50 -5.86 8.64
N GLN A 140 2.95 -5.91 7.38
CA GLN A 140 4.18 -6.61 7.02
C GLN A 140 5.41 -6.01 7.73
N LEU A 141 5.53 -4.68 7.69
CA LEU A 141 6.61 -3.99 8.39
C LEU A 141 6.52 -4.18 9.90
N ILE A 142 5.32 -4.00 10.48
CA ILE A 142 5.10 -4.12 11.93
C ILE A 142 5.46 -5.51 12.42
N LYS A 143 5.08 -6.58 11.71
CA LYS A 143 5.48 -7.96 12.04
C LYS A 143 6.98 -8.11 12.15
N LYS A 144 7.75 -7.53 11.22
CA LYS A 144 9.22 -7.54 11.29
C LYS A 144 9.75 -6.73 12.47
N LEU A 145 9.17 -5.54 12.71
CA LEU A 145 9.57 -4.70 13.84
C LEU A 145 9.36 -5.40 15.18
N PHE A 146 8.29 -6.19 15.35
CA PHE A 146 8.04 -7.00 16.56
C PHE A 146 9.15 -8.01 16.82
N VAL A 147 9.78 -8.53 15.78
CA VAL A 147 10.86 -9.53 15.90
C VAL A 147 12.22 -8.88 16.21
N ILE A 148 12.49 -7.70 15.58
CA ILE A 148 13.84 -7.13 15.60
C ILE A 148 14.05 -6.05 16.67
N SER A 149 13.00 -5.34 17.09
CA SER A 149 13.12 -4.22 18.01
C SER A 149 13.27 -4.66 19.46
N LYS A 150 13.94 -3.85 20.28
CA LYS A 150 14.09 -4.13 21.73
C LYS A 150 12.74 -4.19 22.45
N LYS A 151 11.83 -3.30 22.10
CA LYS A 151 10.50 -3.21 22.70
C LYS A 151 9.56 -2.43 21.79
N ILE A 152 8.30 -2.88 21.75
CA ILE A 152 7.24 -2.14 21.05
C ILE A 152 6.10 -1.85 22.05
N TYR A 153 5.59 -0.63 21.97
CA TYR A 153 4.36 -0.20 22.64
C TYR A 153 3.33 0.10 21.56
N VAL A 154 2.12 -0.40 21.77
CA VAL A 154 0.98 -0.07 20.89
C VAL A 154 -0.15 0.42 21.76
N THR A 155 -0.64 1.63 21.51
CA THR A 155 -1.85 2.15 22.13
C THR A 155 -3.01 1.97 21.16
N LEU A 156 -4.16 1.57 21.69
CA LEU A 156 -5.37 1.37 20.92
C LEU A 156 -6.50 2.17 21.57
N THR A 157 -7.26 2.88 20.77
CA THR A 157 -8.50 3.50 21.24
C THR A 157 -9.61 2.46 21.24
N ILE A 158 -10.09 2.08 22.41
CA ILE A 158 -11.10 1.04 22.60
C ILE A 158 -12.27 1.65 23.37
N ASP A 159 -13.50 1.42 22.91
CA ASP A 159 -14.68 1.72 23.70
C ASP A 159 -14.92 0.61 24.75
N CYS A 160 -14.48 0.87 25.97
CA CYS A 160 -14.62 -0.06 27.09
C CYS A 160 -16.08 -0.26 27.57
N ARG A 161 -17.05 0.45 27.00
CA ARG A 161 -18.47 0.35 27.38
C ARG A 161 -19.18 -0.81 26.68
N GLU A 162 -18.63 -1.33 25.62
CA GLU A 162 -19.23 -2.47 24.91
C GLU A 162 -18.93 -3.78 25.64
N ASP A 163 -19.99 -4.56 25.87
CA ASP A 163 -19.89 -5.89 26.50
C ASP A 163 -19.06 -6.92 25.69
N ILE A 164 -18.69 -6.58 24.45
CA ILE A 164 -17.83 -7.37 23.58
C ILE A 164 -16.52 -7.76 24.29
N PHE A 165 -15.96 -6.84 25.09
CA PHE A 165 -14.73 -7.07 25.84
C PHE A 165 -14.93 -7.92 27.10
N LYS A 166 -16.16 -8.04 27.59
CA LYS A 166 -16.49 -8.88 28.75
C LYS A 166 -16.74 -10.33 28.36
N SER A 167 -17.21 -10.57 27.12
CA SER A 167 -17.59 -11.91 26.63
C SER A 167 -16.48 -12.63 25.86
N ARG A 168 -15.50 -11.91 25.31
CA ARG A 168 -14.36 -12.47 24.59
C ARG A 168 -13.07 -12.09 25.29
N GLY A 169 -12.24 -13.04 25.63
CA GLY A 169 -10.92 -12.75 26.17
C GLY A 169 -10.08 -11.91 25.20
N MET A 170 -9.19 -11.05 25.72
CA MET A 170 -8.32 -10.21 24.89
C MET A 170 -7.54 -11.02 23.83
N GLN A 171 -7.21 -12.28 24.12
CA GLN A 171 -6.54 -13.18 23.19
C GLN A 171 -7.38 -13.55 21.96
N GLU A 172 -8.70 -13.71 22.13
CA GLU A 172 -9.60 -14.01 21.00
C GLU A 172 -9.85 -12.78 20.12
N LEU A 173 -9.79 -11.57 20.71
CA LEU A 173 -10.03 -10.32 20.00
C LEU A 173 -8.87 -9.94 19.07
N PHE A 174 -7.64 -10.27 19.47
CA PHE A 174 -6.43 -9.83 18.74
C PHE A 174 -5.64 -11.00 18.15
N ASP A 175 -6.23 -12.22 18.15
CA ASP A 175 -5.57 -13.42 17.61
C ASP A 175 -4.12 -13.60 18.13
N MET A 176 -3.92 -13.24 19.41
CA MET A 176 -2.61 -13.30 20.04
C MET A 176 -2.25 -14.76 20.32
N PRO A 177 -1.03 -15.21 20.00
CA PRO A 177 -0.60 -16.57 20.31
C PRO A 177 -0.69 -16.80 21.83
N LYS A 178 -1.29 -17.92 22.22
CA LYS A 178 -1.36 -18.34 23.63
C LYS A 178 0.04 -18.63 24.13
N GLY A 179 0.54 -17.74 24.95
CA GLY A 179 1.74 -17.97 25.77
C GLY A 179 3.05 -17.78 25.01
N GLN A 180 3.64 -16.66 25.16
CA GLN A 180 5.08 -16.44 25.37
C GLN A 180 5.26 -15.38 26.46
#